data_b0483cb213753a3f4066cc178d0a0a2a
#
_entry.id   b0483cb213753a3f4066cc178d0a0a2a
#
_cell.length_a   1.000
_cell.length_b   1.000
_cell.length_c   1.000
_cell.angle_alpha   90.00
_cell.angle_beta   90.00
_cell.angle_gamma   90.00
#
_symmetry.space_group_name_H-M   'P 1'
#
loop_
_entity.id
_entity.type
_entity.pdbx_description
1 polymer ?
#
loop_
_entity_poly.entity_id
_entity_poly.type
_entity_poly.pdbx_seq_one_letter_code
_entity_poly.pdbx_strand_id
1 'polypeptide(L)'
;LAGLAITMVVASFSVRKRTIASYQELHQNYPELQGDLSRLSDEASYYNQDLKVILYKNHLITYFRGTQTIDLRDVQQLYLHVTRVRQSGIARSIFQLCYIRKDKPKKQHRLAIKNKKNAEEQLYTLFAQVSERFPDVKVGI
;
A
#
# COMPACT_ATOMS: atom_id res chain seq x y z
N LEU A 1 13.93 11.82 27.89
CA LEU A 1 13.32 10.50 27.82
C LEU A 1 11.79 10.57 27.73
N ALA A 2 11.15 11.49 28.43
CA ALA A 2 9.70 11.67 28.38
C ALA A 2 9.22 12.08 26.97
N GLY A 3 9.99 12.89 26.26
CA GLY A 3 9.66 13.33 24.91
C GLY A 3 9.65 12.20 23.88
N LEU A 4 10.58 11.25 23.99
CA LEU A 4 10.63 10.08 23.11
C LEU A 4 9.43 9.16 23.32
N ALA A 5 9.05 8.93 24.57
CA ALA A 5 7.87 8.11 24.89
C ALA A 5 6.58 8.71 24.32
N ILE A 6 6.41 10.03 24.44
CA ILE A 6 5.25 10.73 23.89
C ILE A 6 5.21 10.63 22.36
N THR A 7 6.35 10.80 21.70
CA THR A 7 6.45 10.69 20.24
C THR A 7 6.07 9.30 19.76
N MET A 8 6.53 8.25 20.43
CA MET A 8 6.19 6.86 20.09
C MET A 8 4.70 6.60 20.28
N VAL A 9 4.09 7.10 21.34
CA VAL A 9 2.65 6.95 21.61
C VAL A 9 1.83 7.61 20.51
N VAL A 10 2.18 8.84 20.10
CA VAL A 10 1.48 9.56 19.04
C VAL A 10 1.60 8.83 17.71
N ALA A 11 2.78 8.36 17.33
CA ALA A 11 2.99 7.60 16.09
C ALA A 11 2.18 6.30 16.10
N SER A 12 2.21 5.55 17.21
CA SER A 12 1.44 4.32 17.37
C SER A 12 -0.07 4.58 17.28
N PHE A 13 -0.54 5.67 17.86
CA PHE A 13 -1.95 6.06 17.82
C PHE A 13 -2.39 6.40 16.39
N SER A 14 -1.59 7.14 15.63
CA SER A 14 -1.86 7.47 14.22
C SER A 14 -1.97 6.22 13.34
N VAL A 15 -1.05 5.27 13.49
CA VAL A 15 -1.07 4.00 12.75
C VAL A 15 -2.33 3.21 13.09
N ARG A 16 -2.69 3.13 14.37
CA ARG A 16 -3.89 2.42 14.82
C ARG A 16 -5.17 3.04 14.27
N LYS A 17 -5.27 4.37 14.28
CA LYS A 17 -6.43 5.09 13.73
C LYS A 17 -6.59 4.81 12.24
N ARG A 18 -5.51 4.85 11.49
CA ARG A 18 -5.52 4.55 10.05
C ARG A 18 -5.92 3.10 9.79
N THR A 19 -5.43 2.17 10.58
CA THR A 19 -5.76 0.75 10.47
C THR A 19 -7.25 0.51 10.71
N ILE A 20 -7.82 1.13 11.73
CA ILE A 20 -9.25 1.03 12.04
C ILE A 20 -10.09 1.59 10.89
N ALA A 21 -9.73 2.75 10.36
CA ALA A 21 -10.43 3.36 9.23
C ALA A 21 -10.38 2.46 7.99
N SER A 22 -9.24 1.81 7.73
CA SER A 22 -9.08 0.88 6.62
C SER A 22 -9.96 -0.36 6.78
N TYR A 23 -10.05 -0.91 7.98
CA TYR A 23 -10.93 -2.04 8.25
C TYR A 23 -12.41 -1.68 8.08
N GLN A 24 -12.81 -0.50 8.52
CA GLN A 24 -14.16 0.00 8.34
C GLN A 24 -14.50 0.15 6.86
N GLU A 25 -13.60 0.68 6.07
CA GLU A 25 -13.78 0.81 4.63
C GLU A 25 -13.97 -0.55 3.96
N LEU A 26 -13.13 -1.52 4.31
CA LEU A 26 -13.25 -2.88 3.78
C LEU A 26 -14.57 -3.54 4.17
N HIS A 27 -15.00 -3.34 5.40
CA HIS A 27 -16.27 -3.90 5.87
C HIS A 27 -17.47 -3.29 5.13
N GLN A 28 -17.44 -1.99 4.88
CA GLN A 28 -18.52 -1.30 4.15
C GLN A 28 -18.57 -1.71 2.68
N ASN A 29 -17.43 -1.88 2.03
CA ASN A 29 -17.36 -2.24 0.61
C ASN A 29 -17.52 -3.73 0.36
N TYR A 30 -17.11 -4.57 1.31
CA TYR A 30 -17.09 -6.03 1.15
C TYR A 30 -17.69 -6.73 2.36
N PRO A 31 -19.01 -6.59 2.57
CA PRO A 31 -19.70 -7.25 3.69
C PRO A 31 -19.65 -8.78 3.60
N GLU A 32 -19.40 -9.33 2.41
CA GLU A 32 -19.25 -10.78 2.19
C GLU A 32 -18.08 -11.38 2.95
N LEU A 33 -17.09 -10.56 3.34
CA LEU A 33 -15.96 -11.01 4.16
C LEU A 33 -16.37 -11.29 5.61
N GLN A 34 -17.50 -10.74 6.05
CA GLN A 34 -18.03 -10.93 7.42
C GLN A 34 -17.00 -10.56 8.51
N GLY A 35 -16.16 -9.56 8.23
CA GLY A 35 -15.11 -9.16 9.15
C GLY A 35 -13.90 -10.10 9.23
N ASP A 36 -13.89 -11.17 8.45
CA ASP A 36 -12.79 -12.12 8.41
C ASP A 36 -11.78 -11.71 7.33
N LEU A 37 -10.75 -11.00 7.75
CA LEU A 37 -9.72 -10.49 6.84
C LEU A 37 -8.76 -11.59 6.36
N SER A 38 -8.78 -12.78 6.96
CA SER A 38 -7.97 -13.89 6.46
C SER A 38 -8.42 -14.36 5.07
N ARG A 39 -9.67 -14.10 4.70
CA ARG A 39 -10.19 -14.41 3.38
C ARG A 39 -9.59 -13.53 2.28
N LEU A 40 -9.05 -12.37 2.62
CA LEU A 40 -8.44 -11.47 1.64
C LEU A 40 -7.30 -12.14 0.90
N SER A 41 -6.44 -12.86 1.61
CA SER A 41 -5.30 -13.55 1.00
C SER A 41 -5.73 -14.72 0.12
N ASP A 42 -6.82 -15.40 0.50
CA ASP A 42 -7.32 -16.56 -0.25
C ASP A 42 -8.04 -16.17 -1.55
N GLU A 43 -8.77 -15.04 -1.53
CA GLU A 43 -9.60 -14.58 -2.65
C GLU A 43 -8.99 -13.43 -3.44
N ALA A 44 -7.79 -12.99 -3.08
CA ALA A 44 -7.12 -11.86 -3.73
C ALA A 44 -6.68 -12.22 -5.15
N SER A 45 -6.78 -11.25 -6.07
CA SER A 45 -6.22 -11.39 -7.41
C SER A 45 -4.70 -11.32 -7.40
N TYR A 46 -4.13 -10.63 -6.43
CA TYR A 46 -2.70 -10.54 -6.19
C TYR A 46 -2.44 -10.53 -4.70
N TYR A 47 -1.51 -11.37 -4.26
CA TYR A 47 -1.09 -11.44 -2.86
C TYR A 47 0.42 -11.61 -2.80
N ASN A 48 1.09 -10.65 -2.17
CA ASN A 48 2.54 -10.70 -1.98
C ASN A 48 2.88 -10.58 -0.50
N GLN A 49 3.21 -11.70 0.10
CA GLN A 49 3.53 -11.77 1.52
C GLN A 49 4.88 -11.09 1.84
N ASP A 50 5.82 -11.10 0.90
CA ASP A 50 7.13 -10.49 1.09
C ASP A 50 7.04 -8.96 1.17
N LEU A 51 6.24 -8.36 0.31
CA LEU A 51 6.06 -6.91 0.27
C LEU A 51 4.90 -6.42 1.13
N LYS A 52 4.07 -7.33 1.63
CA LYS A 52 2.87 -7.04 2.43
C LYS A 52 1.83 -6.25 1.64
N VAL A 53 1.52 -6.74 0.43
CA VAL A 53 0.59 -6.10 -0.50
C VAL A 53 -0.48 -7.11 -0.95
N ILE A 54 -1.72 -6.66 -0.98
CA ILE A 54 -2.88 -7.45 -1.44
C ILE A 54 -3.68 -6.62 -2.43
N LEU A 55 -4.09 -7.22 -3.55
CA LEU A 55 -5.09 -6.64 -4.45
C LEU A 55 -6.36 -7.48 -4.36
N TYR A 56 -7.41 -6.92 -3.76
CA TYR A 56 -8.71 -7.55 -3.60
C TYR A 56 -9.79 -6.71 -4.27
N LYS A 57 -10.39 -7.24 -5.32
CA LYS A 57 -11.39 -6.55 -6.14
C LYS A 57 -10.90 -5.16 -6.55
N ASN A 58 -11.51 -4.08 -6.05
CA ASN A 58 -11.15 -2.70 -6.41
C ASN A 58 -10.17 -2.04 -5.43
N HIS A 59 -9.79 -2.75 -4.37
CA HIS A 59 -8.95 -2.20 -3.31
C HIS A 59 -7.55 -2.77 -3.35
N LEU A 60 -6.58 -1.87 -3.27
CA LEU A 60 -5.18 -2.21 -3.02
C LEU A 60 -4.92 -2.01 -1.52
N ILE A 61 -4.40 -3.03 -0.87
CA ILE A 61 -4.24 -3.08 0.58
C ILE A 61 -2.77 -3.33 0.90
N THR A 62 -2.19 -2.51 1.78
CA THR A 62 -0.86 -2.75 2.32
C THR A 62 -0.96 -2.93 3.83
N TYR A 63 -0.12 -3.84 4.37
CA TYR A 63 -0.17 -4.17 5.80
C TYR A 63 1.21 -4.27 6.43
N PHE A 64 2.20 -3.55 5.89
CA PHE A 64 3.56 -3.56 6.42
C PHE A 64 3.68 -2.75 7.73
N ARG A 65 3.14 -1.54 7.75
CA ARG A 65 3.14 -0.67 8.94
C ARG A 65 1.72 -0.23 9.23
N GLY A 66 0.94 -1.14 9.82
CA GLY A 66 -0.49 -0.98 9.92
C GLY A 66 -1.15 -1.24 8.57
N THR A 67 -2.46 -1.23 8.55
CA THR A 67 -3.24 -1.49 7.35
C THR A 67 -3.64 -0.20 6.67
N GLN A 68 -3.41 -0.13 5.37
CA GLN A 68 -3.79 0.99 4.51
C GLN A 68 -4.54 0.46 3.29
N THR A 69 -5.64 1.10 2.92
CA THR A 69 -6.42 0.72 1.75
C THR A 69 -6.60 1.89 0.81
N ILE A 70 -6.58 1.61 -0.48
CA ILE A 70 -6.97 2.58 -1.49
C ILE A 70 -7.94 1.94 -2.47
N ASP A 71 -8.95 2.69 -2.90
CA ASP A 71 -9.88 2.29 -3.95
C ASP A 71 -9.27 2.71 -5.30
N LEU A 72 -8.95 1.73 -6.13
CA LEU A 72 -8.31 2.00 -7.42
C LEU A 72 -9.20 2.77 -8.40
N ARG A 73 -10.51 2.79 -8.18
CA ARG A 73 -11.43 3.61 -9.00
C ARG A 73 -11.20 5.10 -8.78
N ASP A 74 -10.64 5.48 -7.63
CA ASP A 74 -10.34 6.87 -7.28
C ASP A 74 -8.92 7.28 -7.60
N VAL A 75 -8.12 6.38 -8.16
CA VAL A 75 -6.68 6.57 -8.41
C VAL A 75 -6.45 6.96 -9.86
N GLN A 76 -5.67 8.01 -10.07
CA GLN A 76 -5.23 8.48 -11.38
C GLN A 76 -3.94 7.81 -11.80
N GLN A 77 -3.00 7.62 -10.87
CA GLN A 77 -1.69 7.05 -11.14
C GLN A 77 -1.22 6.21 -9.96
N LEU A 78 -0.65 5.04 -10.27
CA LEU A 78 0.02 4.16 -9.31
C LEU A 78 1.42 3.86 -9.83
N TYR A 79 2.45 4.13 -9.04
CA TYR A 79 3.82 3.96 -9.50
C TYR A 79 4.76 3.57 -8.36
N LEU A 80 5.88 2.98 -8.75
CA LEU A 80 6.96 2.64 -7.83
C LEU A 80 8.01 3.75 -7.85
N HIS A 81 8.23 4.36 -6.69
CA HIS A 81 9.29 5.34 -6.51
C HIS A 81 10.53 4.64 -5.96
N VAL A 82 11.64 4.76 -6.67
CA VAL A 82 12.91 4.14 -6.28
C VAL A 82 13.88 5.24 -5.84
N THR A 83 14.32 5.17 -4.59
CA THR A 83 15.33 6.08 -4.05
C THR A 83 16.60 5.30 -3.79
N ARG A 84 17.71 5.78 -4.34
CA ARG A 84 19.03 5.19 -4.08
C ARG A 84 19.71 5.98 -2.98
N VAL A 85 20.09 5.28 -1.92
CA VAL A 85 20.75 5.87 -0.76
C VAL A 85 22.12 5.23 -0.59
N ARG A 86 23.14 6.07 -0.41
CA ARG A 86 24.48 5.64 -0.01
C ARG A 86 24.67 5.92 1.46
N GLN A 87 24.92 4.89 2.23
CA GLN A 87 25.18 5.01 3.66
C GLN A 87 26.37 4.13 4.02
N SER A 88 27.38 4.72 4.63
CA SER A 88 28.61 4.00 5.02
C SER A 88 29.28 3.23 3.87
N GLY A 89 29.27 3.82 2.66
CA GLY A 89 29.85 3.19 1.47
C GLY A 89 29.02 2.09 0.83
N ILE A 90 27.87 1.76 1.40
CA ILE A 90 26.95 0.75 0.87
C ILE A 90 25.79 1.46 0.16
N ALA A 91 25.63 1.16 -1.13
CA ALA A 91 24.48 1.64 -1.92
C ALA A 91 23.30 0.69 -1.73
N ARG A 92 22.13 1.24 -1.41
CA ARG A 92 20.91 0.45 -1.36
C ARG A 92 19.75 1.23 -1.97
N SER A 93 18.79 0.50 -2.53
CA SER A 93 17.59 1.06 -3.10
C SER A 93 16.43 0.96 -2.11
N ILE A 94 15.68 2.04 -1.97
CA ILE A 94 14.46 2.07 -1.16
C ILE A 94 13.29 2.19 -2.13
N PHE A 95 12.36 1.25 -2.04
CA PHE A 95 11.18 1.19 -2.89
C PHE A 95 9.96 1.68 -2.13
N GLN A 96 9.21 2.59 -2.73
CA GLN A 96 7.98 3.12 -2.17
C GLN A 96 6.88 3.03 -3.21
N LEU A 97 5.74 2.46 -2.82
CA LEU A 97 4.57 2.43 -3.68
C LEU A 97 3.80 3.74 -3.50
N CYS A 98 3.63 4.46 -4.59
CA CYS A 98 3.03 5.79 -4.57
C CYS A 98 1.80 5.85 -5.44
N TYR A 99 0.84 6.70 -5.08
CA TYR A 99 -0.35 6.90 -5.87
C TYR A 99 -0.81 8.36 -5.86
N ILE A 100 -1.53 8.72 -6.90
CA ILE A 100 -2.14 10.04 -7.06
C ILE A 100 -3.63 9.83 -7.26
N ARG A 101 -4.46 10.52 -6.47
CA ARG A 101 -5.91 10.43 -6.56
C ARG A 101 -6.44 11.36 -7.67
N LYS A 102 -7.55 10.96 -8.27
CA LYS A 102 -8.24 11.75 -9.29
C LYS A 102 -8.72 13.11 -8.76
N ASP A 103 -9.17 13.15 -7.51
CA ASP A 103 -9.70 14.36 -6.86
C ASP A 103 -8.60 15.30 -6.36
N LYS A 104 -7.36 14.82 -6.28
CA LYS A 104 -6.20 15.61 -5.83
C LYS A 104 -4.99 15.35 -6.72
N PRO A 105 -5.03 15.77 -8.00
CA PRO A 105 -4.00 15.36 -8.97
C PRO A 105 -2.61 15.92 -8.71
N LYS A 106 -2.47 16.90 -7.79
CA LYS A 106 -1.18 17.48 -7.45
C LYS A 106 -0.58 16.89 -6.18
N LYS A 107 -1.30 16.01 -5.49
CA LYS A 107 -0.83 15.43 -4.23
C LYS A 107 -0.40 13.98 -4.43
N GLN A 108 0.84 13.69 -4.03
CA GLN A 108 1.39 12.34 -4.01
C GLN A 108 1.14 11.71 -2.64
N HIS A 109 0.62 10.50 -2.65
CA HIS A 109 0.46 9.67 -1.45
C HIS A 109 1.40 8.48 -1.52
N ARG A 110 1.76 7.95 -0.36
CA ARG A 110 2.66 6.79 -0.25
C ARG A 110 1.99 5.68 0.52
N LEU A 111 2.21 4.45 0.05
CA LEU A 111 1.81 3.24 0.74
C LEU A 111 3.06 2.55 1.28
N ALA A 112 3.03 2.17 2.54
CA ALA A 112 4.14 1.47 3.16
C ALA A 112 4.18 0.02 2.66
N ILE A 113 5.26 -0.37 2.00
CA ILE A 113 5.54 -1.76 1.63
C ILE A 113 6.86 -2.19 2.26
N LYS A 114 7.01 -3.51 2.47
CA LYS A 114 8.27 -4.05 2.98
C LYS A 114 9.33 -3.93 1.89
N ASN A 115 10.46 -3.34 2.23
CA ASN A 115 11.54 -3.11 1.27
C ASN A 115 12.30 -4.42 1.01
N LYS A 116 12.28 -4.88 -0.23
CA LYS A 116 12.97 -6.08 -0.68
C LYS A 116 13.80 -5.78 -1.92
N LYS A 117 14.89 -6.51 -2.07
CA LYS A 117 15.85 -6.31 -3.16
C LYS A 117 15.23 -6.46 -4.55
N ASN A 118 14.25 -7.34 -4.69
CA ASN A 118 13.55 -7.63 -5.94
C ASN A 118 12.12 -7.10 -5.96
N ALA A 119 11.82 -6.05 -5.21
CA ALA A 119 10.48 -5.48 -5.12
C ALA A 119 9.94 -5.05 -6.49
N GLU A 120 10.79 -4.48 -7.31
CA GLU A 120 10.43 -4.04 -8.66
C GLU A 120 9.87 -5.18 -9.50
N GLU A 121 10.59 -6.32 -9.55
CA GLU A 121 10.15 -7.50 -10.29
C GLU A 121 8.84 -8.07 -9.73
N GLN A 122 8.72 -8.13 -8.42
CA GLN A 122 7.53 -8.68 -7.77
C GLN A 122 6.30 -7.83 -8.03
N LEU A 123 6.45 -6.52 -8.22
CA LEU A 123 5.34 -5.60 -8.47
C LEU A 123 4.90 -5.55 -9.94
N TYR A 124 5.67 -6.10 -10.87
CA TYR A 124 5.26 -6.14 -12.27
C TYR A 124 3.92 -6.85 -12.48
N THR A 125 3.70 -7.97 -11.79
CA THR A 125 2.43 -8.69 -11.87
C THR A 125 1.27 -7.85 -11.35
N LEU A 126 1.48 -7.14 -10.24
CA LEU A 126 0.48 -6.23 -9.69
C LEU A 126 0.14 -5.13 -10.69
N PHE A 127 1.15 -4.48 -11.27
CA PHE A 127 0.95 -3.40 -12.22
C PHE A 127 0.26 -3.87 -13.50
N ALA A 128 0.59 -5.07 -13.97
CA ALA A 128 -0.08 -5.66 -15.12
C ALA A 128 -1.57 -5.88 -14.85
N GLN A 129 -1.93 -6.40 -13.68
CA GLN A 129 -3.33 -6.61 -13.31
C GLN A 129 -4.08 -5.29 -13.15
N VAL A 130 -3.47 -4.29 -12.54
CA VAL A 130 -4.06 -2.96 -12.38
C VAL A 130 -4.30 -2.33 -13.75
N SER A 131 -3.32 -2.38 -14.63
CA SER A 131 -3.43 -1.83 -15.97
C SER A 131 -4.55 -2.48 -16.79
N GLU A 132 -4.72 -3.80 -16.64
CA GLU A 132 -5.76 -4.56 -17.34
C GLU A 132 -7.15 -4.26 -16.79
N ARG A 133 -7.32 -4.26 -15.47
CA ARG A 133 -8.61 -4.11 -14.79
C ARG A 133 -9.04 -2.66 -14.63
N PHE A 134 -8.09 -1.73 -14.54
CA PHE A 134 -8.33 -0.31 -14.35
C PHE A 134 -7.54 0.48 -15.40
N PRO A 135 -8.02 0.48 -16.66
CA PRO A 135 -7.26 1.09 -17.75
C PRO A 135 -7.08 2.61 -17.62
N ASP A 136 -7.90 3.25 -16.78
CA ASP A 136 -7.75 4.69 -16.51
C ASP A 136 -6.61 5.02 -15.55
N VAL A 137 -6.08 4.01 -14.86
CA VAL A 137 -4.96 4.19 -13.93
C VAL A 137 -3.64 4.06 -14.69
N LYS A 138 -2.82 5.11 -14.65
CA LYS A 138 -1.47 5.05 -15.19
C LYS A 138 -0.57 4.29 -14.21
N VAL A 139 0.11 3.27 -14.69
CA VAL A 139 1.04 2.48 -13.87
C VAL A 139 2.45 2.60 -14.43
N GLY A 140 3.46 2.51 -13.53
CA GLY A 140 4.85 2.58 -13.97
C GLY A 140 5.85 2.61 -12.83
N ILE A 141 7.08 2.80 -13.22
CA ILE A 141 8.23 2.86 -12.31
C ILE A 141 8.92 4.20 -12.46
#